data_ad0b879b46a3867d50f68e042c23fe09
#
_entry.id   ad0b879b46a3867d50f68e042c23fe09
#
_cell.length_a   1.000
_cell.length_b   1.000
_cell.length_c   1.000
_cell.angle_alpha   90.00
_cell.angle_beta   90.00
_cell.angle_gamma   90.00
#
_symmetry.space_group_name_H-M   'P 1'
#
loop_
_entity.id
_entity.type
_entity.pdbx_description
1 polymer ?
#
loop_
_entity_poly.entity_id
_entity_poly.type
_entity_poly.pdbx_seq_one_letter_code
_entity_poly.pdbx_strand_id
1 'polypeptide(L)'
;MKKLINSMFALAIAAFTLTSCEDVPMPYDITFEKDNKTPDPSDMEAKGTGTKDDPFNIVAAQNYITKGEGLDKEVYVQGIVVSVQEINTQYGNATYYISDDGTTTNQFYVFRGKALGNVKFTDSNKIKKGDKVIICGKLMTHTNGVKQLGQGNYIYSLNGQVQE
;
A
#
# COMPACT_ATOMS: atom_id res chain seq x y z
N MET A 1 -51.39 -52.08 11.39
CA MET A 1 -51.76 -52.88 10.19
C MET A 1 -50.82 -52.46 9.05
N LYS A 2 -50.04 -53.45 8.62
CA LYS A 2 -49.55 -53.68 7.20
C LYS A 2 -48.85 -52.50 6.53
N LYS A 3 -47.70 -52.60 5.84
CA LYS A 3 -46.88 -53.74 5.35
C LYS A 3 -45.48 -53.19 5.01
N LEU A 4 -44.48 -54.03 5.27
CA LEU A 4 -43.14 -54.01 4.65
C LEU A 4 -43.23 -54.12 3.13
N ILE A 5 -42.38 -53.41 2.42
CA ILE A 5 -41.84 -53.91 1.16
C ILE A 5 -40.35 -53.54 1.08
N ASN A 6 -39.54 -54.59 1.17
CA ASN A 6 -38.16 -54.64 0.74
C ASN A 6 -38.03 -54.38 -0.77
N SER A 7 -37.07 -53.66 -1.21
CA SER A 7 -36.48 -53.89 -2.52
C SER A 7 -34.98 -53.67 -2.46
N MET A 8 -34.29 -54.78 -2.40
CA MET A 8 -32.87 -54.92 -2.77
C MET A 8 -32.69 -54.48 -4.22
N PHE A 9 -31.77 -53.64 -4.50
CA PHE A 9 -31.20 -53.55 -5.84
C PHE A 9 -29.68 -53.70 -5.77
N ALA A 10 -29.30 -54.66 -6.61
CA ALA A 10 -28.00 -55.30 -6.64
C ALA A 10 -26.88 -54.40 -7.13
N LEU A 11 -25.75 -54.70 -6.57
CA LEU A 11 -24.38 -54.32 -6.91
C LEU A 11 -24.07 -54.60 -8.40
N ALA A 12 -23.60 -53.59 -9.13
CA ALA A 12 -22.86 -53.80 -10.37
C ALA A 12 -21.52 -53.06 -10.24
N ILE A 13 -20.52 -53.84 -9.89
CA ILE A 13 -19.12 -53.41 -9.91
C ILE A 13 -18.65 -53.47 -11.36
N ALA A 14 -18.51 -52.35 -12.04
CA ALA A 14 -17.79 -52.25 -13.30
C ALA A 14 -16.32 -51.85 -12.98
N ALA A 15 -15.46 -52.86 -13.03
CA ALA A 15 -14.02 -52.67 -13.02
C ALA A 15 -13.60 -52.06 -14.36
N PHE A 16 -13.29 -50.78 -14.36
CA PHE A 16 -12.55 -50.15 -15.46
C PHE A 16 -11.06 -50.37 -15.22
N THR A 17 -10.48 -51.26 -15.96
CA THR A 17 -9.04 -51.40 -16.14
C THR A 17 -8.57 -50.16 -16.88
N LEU A 18 -7.89 -49.23 -16.16
CA LEU A 18 -7.15 -48.16 -16.79
C LEU A 18 -5.89 -48.76 -17.41
N THR A 19 -5.93 -48.92 -18.73
CA THR A 19 -4.73 -49.11 -19.51
C THR A 19 -3.85 -47.90 -19.42
N SER A 20 -2.60 -48.14 -19.03
CA SER A 20 -1.47 -47.27 -19.09
C SER A 20 -1.52 -46.33 -20.28
N CYS A 21 -1.59 -45.03 -20.06
CA CYS A 21 -1.19 -44.04 -21.04
C CYS A 21 0.31 -43.85 -20.94
N GLU A 22 0.97 -44.09 -22.06
CA GLU A 22 2.39 -43.93 -22.31
C GLU A 22 2.89 -42.58 -21.85
N ASP A 23 4.12 -42.57 -21.31
CA ASP A 23 4.95 -41.40 -21.03
C ASP A 23 5.07 -40.50 -22.26
N VAL A 24 4.29 -39.45 -22.30
CA VAL A 24 4.57 -38.30 -23.17
C VAL A 24 5.62 -37.48 -22.46
N PRO A 25 6.85 -37.32 -22.98
CA PRO A 25 7.81 -36.41 -22.39
C PRO A 25 7.24 -34.99 -22.42
N MET A 26 6.98 -34.41 -21.25
CA MET A 26 6.57 -33.02 -21.13
C MET A 26 7.71 -32.12 -21.61
N PRO A 27 7.53 -31.35 -22.70
CA PRO A 27 8.61 -30.57 -23.26
C PRO A 27 8.87 -29.25 -22.51
N TYR A 28 8.11 -28.91 -21.48
CA TYR A 28 8.32 -27.67 -20.74
C TYR A 28 8.01 -27.87 -19.27
N ASP A 29 9.05 -27.81 -18.46
CA ASP A 29 8.96 -27.54 -17.04
C ASP A 29 8.58 -26.04 -16.88
N ILE A 30 7.29 -25.75 -17.05
CA ILE A 30 6.77 -24.44 -16.68
C ILE A 30 6.61 -24.49 -15.15
N THR A 31 7.70 -24.29 -14.45
CA THR A 31 7.65 -23.82 -13.09
C THR A 31 7.04 -22.43 -13.15
N PHE A 32 5.74 -22.33 -12.96
CA PHE A 32 5.14 -21.08 -12.50
C PHE A 32 5.71 -20.85 -11.09
N GLU A 33 6.90 -20.28 -11.03
CA GLU A 33 7.31 -19.57 -9.83
C GLU A 33 6.26 -18.49 -9.63
N LYS A 34 5.35 -18.81 -8.72
CA LYS A 34 4.37 -17.86 -8.22
C LYS A 34 5.18 -16.92 -7.33
N ASP A 35 5.92 -16.01 -7.98
CA ASP A 35 6.52 -14.86 -7.33
C ASP A 35 5.42 -13.91 -6.82
N ASN A 36 4.56 -14.47 -5.97
CA ASN A 36 3.71 -13.71 -5.07
C ASN A 36 4.49 -13.46 -3.78
N LYS A 37 5.77 -13.09 -3.91
CA LYS A 37 6.50 -12.54 -2.79
C LYS A 37 6.00 -11.10 -2.65
N THR A 38 5.06 -10.87 -1.75
CA THR A 38 4.83 -9.53 -1.21
C THR A 38 6.21 -9.03 -0.78
N PRO A 39 6.73 -7.90 -1.31
CA PRO A 39 8.05 -7.43 -0.94
C PRO A 39 8.13 -7.34 0.57
N ASP A 40 9.13 -7.99 1.16
CA ASP A 40 9.44 -7.81 2.57
C ASP A 40 9.81 -6.33 2.75
N PRO A 41 9.32 -5.63 3.78
CA PRO A 41 9.73 -4.25 4.05
C PRO A 41 11.25 -4.08 4.12
N SER A 42 12.00 -5.13 4.44
CA SER A 42 13.47 -5.17 4.46
C SER A 42 14.10 -5.19 3.06
N ASP A 43 13.36 -5.60 2.02
CA ASP A 43 13.84 -5.65 0.63
C ASP A 43 13.61 -4.32 -0.10
N MET A 44 12.96 -3.34 0.54
CA MET A 44 12.68 -2.04 -0.05
C MET A 44 13.89 -1.12 0.03
N GLU A 45 14.37 -0.67 -1.12
CA GLU A 45 15.52 0.23 -1.22
C GLU A 45 15.12 1.68 -0.93
N ALA A 46 15.97 2.41 -0.17
CA ALA A 46 15.80 3.85 0.05
C ALA A 46 16.12 4.64 -1.23
N LYS A 47 15.20 5.49 -1.68
CA LYS A 47 15.32 6.29 -2.90
C LYS A 47 14.96 7.74 -2.67
N GLY A 48 15.61 8.63 -3.44
CA GLY A 48 15.39 10.06 -3.41
C GLY A 48 16.30 10.81 -2.43
N THR A 49 16.42 12.11 -2.66
CA THR A 49 17.23 13.03 -1.86
C THR A 49 16.39 13.98 -1.00
N GLY A 50 15.06 13.87 -1.09
CA GLY A 50 14.10 14.69 -0.33
C GLY A 50 13.87 16.07 -0.91
N THR A 51 14.29 16.30 -2.17
CA THR A 51 13.99 17.55 -2.91
C THR A 51 12.68 17.41 -3.70
N LYS A 52 12.15 18.52 -4.19
CA LYS A 52 10.91 18.49 -5.01
C LYS A 52 11.06 17.69 -6.30
N ASP A 53 12.27 17.67 -6.88
CA ASP A 53 12.58 17.00 -8.15
C ASP A 53 13.00 15.54 -7.93
N ASP A 54 13.41 15.20 -6.70
CA ASP A 54 13.83 13.85 -6.29
C ASP A 54 13.34 13.57 -4.85
N PRO A 55 12.00 13.39 -4.65
CA PRO A 55 11.41 13.19 -3.34
C PRO A 55 11.81 11.85 -2.72
N PHE A 56 11.93 11.81 -1.41
CA PHE A 56 12.11 10.56 -0.68
C PHE A 56 10.96 9.59 -0.94
N ASN A 57 11.28 8.31 -1.15
CA ASN A 57 10.31 7.25 -0.92
C ASN A 57 10.15 7.00 0.60
N ILE A 58 9.23 6.12 1.00
CA ILE A 58 8.93 5.90 2.42
C ILE A 58 10.15 5.37 3.19
N VAL A 59 10.91 4.46 2.59
CA VAL A 59 12.12 3.90 3.23
C VAL A 59 13.17 4.98 3.47
N ALA A 60 13.41 5.86 2.48
CA ALA A 60 14.35 6.97 2.62
C ALA A 60 13.90 7.96 3.70
N ALA A 61 12.61 8.30 3.74
CA ALA A 61 12.05 9.18 4.76
C ALA A 61 12.20 8.60 6.17
N GLN A 62 11.95 7.31 6.36
CA GLN A 62 12.14 6.62 7.63
C GLN A 62 13.61 6.56 8.05
N ASN A 63 14.52 6.33 7.10
CA ASN A 63 15.97 6.34 7.34
C ASN A 63 16.46 7.74 7.71
N TYR A 64 15.94 8.78 7.05
CA TYR A 64 16.24 10.18 7.37
C TYR A 64 15.85 10.52 8.81
N ILE A 65 14.64 10.11 9.24
CA ILE A 65 14.20 10.29 10.65
C ILE A 65 15.13 9.53 11.61
N THR A 66 15.55 8.31 11.25
CA THR A 66 16.43 7.49 12.11
C THR A 66 17.79 8.13 12.31
N LYS A 67 18.33 8.81 11.28
CA LYS A 67 19.61 9.55 11.38
C LYS A 67 19.50 10.75 12.34
N GLY A 68 18.31 11.36 12.45
CA GLY A 68 18.05 12.44 13.39
C GLY A 68 18.63 13.81 13.01
N GLU A 69 19.24 13.93 11.84
CA GLU A 69 19.85 15.17 11.35
C GLU A 69 18.92 15.87 10.34
N GLY A 70 18.84 17.22 10.43
CA GLY A 70 18.08 18.04 9.48
C GLY A 70 16.56 17.92 9.59
N LEU A 71 16.01 17.39 10.69
CA LEU A 71 14.57 17.24 10.91
C LEU A 71 13.83 18.58 11.06
N ASP A 72 14.56 19.67 11.25
CA ASP A 72 14.06 21.06 11.24
C ASP A 72 13.75 21.58 9.84
N LYS A 73 14.28 20.91 8.79
CA LYS A 73 14.08 21.27 7.39
C LYS A 73 12.86 20.61 6.80
N GLU A 74 12.23 21.31 5.87
CA GLU A 74 11.19 20.71 5.03
C GLU A 74 11.82 19.83 3.95
N VAL A 75 11.23 18.67 3.73
CA VAL A 75 11.62 17.72 2.69
C VAL A 75 10.39 17.28 1.93
N TYR A 76 10.61 16.68 0.77
CA TYR A 76 9.56 16.13 -0.07
C TYR A 76 9.54 14.60 0.04
N VAL A 77 8.35 14.06 0.29
CA VAL A 77 8.12 12.62 0.39
C VAL A 77 7.03 12.22 -0.59
N GLN A 78 7.28 11.20 -1.40
CA GLN A 78 6.31 10.65 -2.35
C GLN A 78 5.68 9.36 -1.83
N GLY A 79 4.46 9.08 -2.28
CA GLY A 79 3.76 7.83 -1.98
C GLY A 79 2.38 7.78 -2.60
N ILE A 80 1.71 6.67 -2.35
CA ILE A 80 0.33 6.40 -2.76
C ILE A 80 -0.54 6.38 -1.50
N VAL A 81 -1.66 7.09 -1.50
CA VAL A 81 -2.60 7.12 -0.37
C VAL A 81 -3.19 5.73 -0.15
N VAL A 82 -2.92 5.13 0.99
CA VAL A 82 -3.42 3.81 1.40
C VAL A 82 -4.79 3.92 2.05
N SER A 83 -4.92 4.86 2.99
CA SER A 83 -6.16 5.11 3.71
C SER A 83 -6.22 6.54 4.22
N VAL A 84 -7.41 7.12 4.19
CA VAL A 84 -7.69 8.43 4.78
C VAL A 84 -8.37 8.20 6.13
N GLN A 85 -7.76 8.69 7.21
CA GLN A 85 -8.28 8.54 8.56
C GLN A 85 -9.29 9.65 8.88
N GLU A 86 -8.96 10.89 8.49
CA GLU A 86 -9.79 12.06 8.73
C GLU A 86 -9.54 13.12 7.67
N ILE A 87 -10.59 13.75 7.18
CA ILE A 87 -10.53 15.03 6.48
C ILE A 87 -11.39 16.02 7.28
N ASN A 88 -10.73 16.96 7.94
CA ASN A 88 -11.37 17.97 8.74
C ASN A 88 -11.48 19.27 7.95
N THR A 89 -12.64 19.54 7.35
CA THR A 89 -12.86 20.73 6.52
C THR A 89 -12.97 22.01 7.36
N GLN A 90 -13.32 21.92 8.64
CA GLN A 90 -13.37 23.07 9.54
C GLN A 90 -11.96 23.63 9.79
N TYR A 91 -10.99 22.75 10.09
CA TYR A 91 -9.59 23.13 10.24
C TYR A 91 -8.83 23.15 8.91
N GLY A 92 -9.39 22.53 7.87
CA GLY A 92 -8.82 22.46 6.53
C GLY A 92 -7.60 21.56 6.43
N ASN A 93 -7.56 20.46 7.18
CA ASN A 93 -6.47 19.51 7.18
C ASN A 93 -6.95 18.06 7.02
N ALA A 94 -6.05 17.16 6.67
CA ALA A 94 -6.31 15.73 6.59
C ALA A 94 -5.21 14.92 7.26
N THR A 95 -5.60 13.76 7.80
CA THR A 95 -4.72 12.76 8.38
C THR A 95 -4.91 11.46 7.61
N TYR A 96 -3.81 10.88 7.11
CA TYR A 96 -3.87 9.72 6.23
C TYR A 96 -2.56 8.93 6.24
N TYR A 97 -2.58 7.74 5.66
CA TYR A 97 -1.41 6.90 5.43
C TYR A 97 -1.05 6.85 3.95
N ILE A 98 0.24 6.83 3.68
CA ILE A 98 0.82 6.59 2.35
C ILE A 98 1.78 5.41 2.41
N SER A 99 2.06 4.76 1.28
CA SER A 99 3.11 3.77 1.11
C SER A 99 3.69 3.86 -0.30
N ASP A 100 4.81 3.18 -0.54
CA ASP A 100 5.46 3.21 -1.86
C ASP A 100 4.64 2.49 -2.93
N ASP A 101 3.87 1.46 -2.57
CA ASP A 101 3.12 0.58 -3.46
C ASP A 101 1.58 0.71 -3.35
N GLY A 102 1.09 1.55 -2.44
CA GLY A 102 -0.36 1.72 -2.16
C GLY A 102 -0.97 0.60 -1.32
N THR A 103 -0.15 -0.34 -0.80
CA THR A 103 -0.60 -1.40 0.11
C THR A 103 -0.45 -0.96 1.57
N THR A 104 -0.89 -1.83 2.49
CA THR A 104 -0.73 -1.61 3.93
C THR A 104 0.67 -1.94 4.45
N THR A 105 1.56 -2.44 3.58
CA THR A 105 2.95 -2.75 3.92
C THR A 105 3.75 -1.45 4.01
N ASN A 106 4.55 -1.30 5.05
CA ASN A 106 5.45 -0.14 5.26
C ASN A 106 4.76 1.21 5.10
N GLN A 107 3.60 1.39 5.78
CA GLN A 107 2.86 2.65 5.75
C GLN A 107 3.58 3.77 6.49
N PHE A 108 3.42 4.99 5.98
CA PHE A 108 3.93 6.21 6.57
C PHE A 108 2.79 7.16 6.91
N TYR A 109 2.84 7.72 8.12
CA TYR A 109 1.77 8.56 8.64
C TYR A 109 1.94 10.01 8.23
N VAL A 110 0.88 10.63 7.76
CA VAL A 110 0.80 12.05 7.41
C VAL A 110 -0.18 12.71 8.35
N PHE A 111 0.33 13.53 9.25
CA PHE A 111 -0.48 14.12 10.31
C PHE A 111 -0.90 15.54 9.96
N ARG A 112 -2.22 15.77 9.88
CA ARG A 112 -2.87 17.08 9.72
C ARG A 112 -2.25 17.95 8.62
N GLY A 113 -2.04 17.33 7.45
CA GLY A 113 -1.55 18.02 6.26
C GLY A 113 -2.63 18.85 5.60
N LYS A 114 -2.20 19.84 4.79
CA LYS A 114 -3.07 20.66 3.94
C LYS A 114 -3.19 20.05 2.54
N ALA A 115 -4.16 20.53 1.78
CA ALA A 115 -4.41 20.11 0.41
C ALA A 115 -3.33 20.61 -0.56
N LEU A 116 -3.50 20.28 -1.86
CA LEU A 116 -2.61 20.69 -2.94
C LEU A 116 -2.40 22.21 -2.95
N GLY A 117 -1.14 22.65 -3.06
CA GLY A 117 -0.77 24.06 -3.03
C GLY A 117 -0.91 24.72 -1.65
N ASN A 118 -0.83 23.94 -0.56
CA ASN A 118 -0.89 24.44 0.83
C ASN A 118 -2.22 25.13 1.19
N VAL A 119 -3.31 24.85 0.47
CA VAL A 119 -4.65 25.38 0.78
C VAL A 119 -5.40 24.46 1.75
N LYS A 120 -6.51 24.94 2.30
CA LYS A 120 -7.36 24.13 3.17
C LYS A 120 -8.06 23.02 2.40
N PHE A 121 -8.22 21.86 3.03
CA PHE A 121 -9.17 20.86 2.56
C PHE A 121 -10.61 21.39 2.67
N THR A 122 -11.38 21.14 1.63
CA THR A 122 -12.81 21.44 1.49
C THR A 122 -13.55 20.23 0.95
N ASP A 123 -14.85 20.31 0.78
CA ASP A 123 -15.61 19.20 0.18
C ASP A 123 -15.26 18.94 -1.29
N SER A 124 -14.67 19.92 -1.99
CA SER A 124 -14.35 19.81 -3.42
C SER A 124 -12.92 19.32 -3.72
N ASN A 125 -12.00 19.30 -2.75
CA ASN A 125 -10.59 18.95 -2.98
C ASN A 125 -10.08 17.81 -2.10
N LYS A 126 -10.96 16.88 -1.73
CA LYS A 126 -10.61 15.72 -0.89
C LYS A 126 -9.71 14.74 -1.63
N ILE A 127 -8.77 14.17 -0.89
CA ILE A 127 -7.97 13.02 -1.33
C ILE A 127 -8.69 11.72 -1.07
N LYS A 128 -8.29 10.66 -1.77
CA LYS A 128 -8.83 9.30 -1.62
C LYS A 128 -7.74 8.25 -1.76
N LYS A 129 -8.06 7.03 -1.35
CA LYS A 129 -7.19 5.86 -1.57
C LYS A 129 -6.83 5.74 -3.06
N GLY A 130 -5.54 5.48 -3.32
CA GLY A 130 -4.97 5.33 -4.65
C GLY A 130 -4.43 6.62 -5.24
N ASP A 131 -4.67 7.79 -4.63
CA ASP A 131 -4.09 9.04 -5.10
C ASP A 131 -2.56 9.01 -4.92
N LYS A 132 -1.82 9.43 -5.95
CA LYS A 132 -0.37 9.62 -5.91
C LYS A 132 -0.06 11.01 -5.40
N VAL A 133 0.76 11.11 -4.36
CA VAL A 133 1.08 12.37 -3.71
C VAL A 133 2.59 12.58 -3.59
N ILE A 134 3.01 13.84 -3.71
CA ILE A 134 4.27 14.33 -3.18
C ILE A 134 3.92 15.34 -2.10
N ILE A 135 4.46 15.16 -0.90
CA ILE A 135 4.10 15.96 0.27
C ILE A 135 5.34 16.70 0.73
N CYS A 136 5.23 18.00 0.92
CA CYS A 136 6.26 18.84 1.52
C CYS A 136 5.99 19.02 3.01
N GLY A 137 7.01 18.83 3.85
CA GLY A 137 6.88 19.02 5.28
C GLY A 137 8.08 18.54 6.09
N LYS A 138 8.01 18.72 7.40
CA LYS A 138 9.04 18.26 8.33
C LYS A 138 8.78 16.84 8.77
N LEU A 139 9.83 16.03 8.75
CA LEU A 139 9.82 14.68 9.28
C LEU A 139 10.06 14.69 10.79
N MET A 140 9.39 13.76 11.49
CA MET A 140 9.56 13.66 12.94
C MET A 140 9.21 12.25 13.43
N THR A 141 9.67 11.95 14.65
CA THR A 141 9.14 10.85 15.45
C THR A 141 8.17 11.42 16.47
N HIS A 142 6.94 10.93 16.47
CA HIS A 142 5.97 11.25 17.52
C HIS A 142 6.37 10.63 18.85
N THR A 143 5.85 11.15 19.98
CA THR A 143 6.17 10.67 21.34
C THR A 143 5.89 9.18 21.57
N ASN A 144 4.97 8.57 20.80
CA ASN A 144 4.68 7.15 20.79
C ASN A 144 5.60 6.31 19.87
N GLY A 145 6.66 6.91 19.30
CA GLY A 145 7.63 6.24 18.44
C GLY A 145 7.23 6.17 16.95
N VAL A 146 6.06 6.67 16.56
CA VAL A 146 5.62 6.66 15.15
C VAL A 146 6.40 7.68 14.34
N LYS A 147 7.07 7.24 13.28
CA LYS A 147 7.71 8.11 12.29
C LYS A 147 6.67 8.68 11.35
N GLN A 148 6.70 9.99 11.13
CA GLN A 148 5.63 10.69 10.40
C GLN A 148 6.07 11.99 9.77
N LEU A 149 5.25 12.50 8.82
CA LEU A 149 5.20 13.92 8.48
C LEU A 149 4.40 14.64 9.55
N GLY A 150 5.02 15.64 10.18
CA GLY A 150 4.41 16.43 11.25
C GLY A 150 3.35 17.42 10.73
N GLN A 151 2.58 18.02 11.65
CA GLN A 151 1.63 19.07 11.33
C GLN A 151 2.30 20.24 10.60
N GLY A 152 1.60 20.81 9.62
CA GLY A 152 2.11 21.91 8.78
C GLY A 152 2.60 21.43 7.42
N ASN A 153 2.62 20.11 7.18
CA ASN A 153 2.88 19.56 5.86
C ASN A 153 1.72 19.88 4.89
N TYR A 154 2.00 19.79 3.59
CA TYR A 154 0.99 19.99 2.55
C TYR A 154 1.29 19.15 1.31
N ILE A 155 0.28 18.89 0.53
CA ILE A 155 0.42 18.19 -0.76
C ILE A 155 1.01 19.18 -1.77
N TYR A 156 2.24 18.89 -2.23
CA TYR A 156 2.92 19.62 -3.29
C TYR A 156 2.45 19.16 -4.68
N SER A 157 2.28 17.85 -4.86
CA SER A 157 1.76 17.27 -6.10
C SER A 157 0.68 16.25 -5.79
N LEU A 158 -0.41 16.28 -6.55
CA LEU A 158 -1.52 15.32 -6.49
C LEU A 158 -1.78 14.74 -7.87
N ASN A 159 -1.57 13.44 -8.05
CA ASN A 159 -1.75 12.73 -9.34
C ASN A 159 -1.00 13.40 -10.51
N GLY A 160 0.20 13.96 -10.22
CA GLY A 160 1.02 14.67 -11.17
C GLY A 160 0.67 16.14 -11.40
N GLN A 161 -0.39 16.64 -10.77
CA GLN A 161 -0.71 18.07 -10.78
C GLN A 161 0.01 18.80 -9.66
N VAL A 162 0.62 19.92 -9.98
CA VAL A 162 1.25 20.86 -9.05
C VAL A 162 0.47 22.18 -9.11
N GLN A 163 0.22 22.79 -7.97
CA GLN A 163 -0.38 24.11 -7.90
C GLN A 163 0.73 25.09 -7.46
N GLU A 164 1.07 26.03 -8.35
CA GLU A 164 1.97 27.13 -8.06
C GLU A 164 1.28 28.25 -7.27
#